data_a37c44ff670dc01108368b0a9e308057
#
_entry.id   a37c44ff670dc01108368b0a9e308057
#
_cell.length_a   1.000
_cell.length_b   1.000
_cell.length_c   1.000
_cell.angle_alpha   90.00
_cell.angle_beta   90.00
_cell.angle_gamma   90.00
#
_symmetry.space_group_name_H-M   'P 1'
#
loop_
_entity.id
_entity.type
_entity.pdbx_description
1 polymer ?
#
loop_
_entity_poly.entity_id
_entity_poly.type
_entity_poly.pdbx_seq_one_letter_code
_entity_poly.pdbx_strand_id
1 'polypeptide(L)'
;MSRVEAKKPSLYISDPLSEHAVHQSLSVLSGVLKSCYGPAGRLKQLHNGVGGYVCTTSQSSAVLRSLSISHPVLKVLTASVQNHVSRYSDCGLFTAILCCSLIENFTSINILPCTVIKISKHLLTLCTDYLQSEACACRVPVDFSNLETLFCLVRSILTSKPACMLRKTEVDHLTRLTVKAFLLTVPCHVETSAVLGKCVIVPMKGRRVVDSTVFPGLLLETTEKQFPNPLSIKRTSSDMIKVALFCVSMSGDLSNLAEGSITVHHGISLEMSELDQLLNVGKQLVNDGIGLVVCQKVIHPSLKQYLKENHVVTVDRVGLSMMEPLSQMTGSVPIASIHSFSPSCYGSLKDVCTVSFAPKHFVHLIPNDTFICSLMLCNRSETTWDELKRVYETAEHVLQLTIKEPLALLGGGCSETHLASYIRHKSCNLPASSIKAIDCSQTQFQLVADAFCRSLESVACSLNHDDGDIFTDMVYGHCWLVPSGFSSVSNWSDLMSKCGCGINSNTQNLNWKVLQSRFGSPLLQSCLKEPPVKADEFLTLDCFAAKCSGLQVAVETANLILDLSCIIEDQN
;
A
#
# COMPACT_ATOMS: atom_id res chain seq x y z
N MET A 1 -2.61 -44.65 -29.51
CA MET A 1 -1.14 -44.48 -29.43
C MET A 1 -0.87 -43.01 -29.17
N SER A 2 -0.56 -42.65 -27.91
CA SER A 2 -0.12 -41.30 -27.57
C SER A 2 1.29 -41.11 -28.11
N ARG A 3 1.45 -40.18 -29.07
CA ARG A 3 2.77 -39.71 -29.46
C ARG A 3 3.45 -39.12 -28.23
N VAL A 4 4.45 -39.78 -27.71
CA VAL A 4 5.39 -39.19 -26.78
C VAL A 4 6.19 -38.18 -27.60
N GLU A 5 5.86 -36.91 -27.50
CA GLU A 5 6.68 -35.85 -28.09
C GLU A 5 8.05 -35.93 -27.44
N ALA A 6 9.09 -36.03 -28.24
CA ALA A 6 10.47 -36.04 -27.76
C ALA A 6 10.73 -34.69 -27.06
N LYS A 7 11.16 -34.74 -25.81
CA LYS A 7 11.54 -33.53 -25.06
C LYS A 7 12.64 -32.78 -25.81
N LYS A 8 12.44 -31.49 -26.01
CA LYS A 8 13.47 -30.63 -26.60
C LYS A 8 14.62 -30.48 -25.60
N PRO A 9 15.87 -30.37 -26.05
CA PRO A 9 16.99 -30.10 -25.17
C PRO A 9 16.84 -28.71 -24.55
N SER A 10 17.22 -28.58 -23.27
CA SER A 10 17.24 -27.28 -22.59
C SER A 10 18.24 -26.34 -23.25
N LEU A 11 17.90 -25.07 -23.37
CA LEU A 11 18.80 -24.03 -23.85
C LEU A 11 19.72 -23.59 -22.71
N TYR A 12 20.99 -23.45 -22.99
CA TYR A 12 21.99 -22.98 -22.06
C TYR A 12 22.55 -21.62 -22.52
N ILE A 13 22.44 -20.59 -21.69
CA ILE A 13 22.95 -19.25 -21.95
C ILE A 13 24.01 -18.96 -20.90
N SER A 14 25.29 -18.86 -21.32
CA SER A 14 26.40 -18.45 -20.45
C SER A 14 26.45 -16.93 -20.34
N ASP A 15 26.90 -16.42 -19.20
CA ASP A 15 27.11 -15.00 -18.94
C ASP A 15 25.94 -14.09 -19.39
N PRO A 16 24.73 -14.30 -18.83
CA PRO A 16 23.53 -13.63 -19.35
C PRO A 16 23.59 -12.10 -19.30
N LEU A 17 24.45 -11.52 -18.45
CA LEU A 17 24.65 -10.07 -18.38
C LEU A 17 25.60 -9.55 -19.47
N SER A 18 26.28 -10.39 -20.21
CA SER A 18 27.10 -9.95 -21.36
C SER A 18 26.25 -9.67 -22.61
N GLU A 19 25.01 -10.16 -22.63
CA GLU A 19 24.11 -9.97 -23.76
C GLU A 19 23.60 -8.53 -23.86
N HIS A 20 23.82 -7.87 -24.99
CA HIS A 20 23.32 -6.52 -25.28
C HIS A 20 21.79 -6.41 -25.13
N ALA A 21 21.04 -7.47 -25.47
CA ALA A 21 19.60 -7.54 -25.36
C ALA A 21 19.11 -7.42 -23.91
N VAL A 22 19.85 -7.96 -22.94
CA VAL A 22 19.53 -7.86 -21.50
C VAL A 22 19.70 -6.42 -21.02
N HIS A 23 20.83 -5.79 -21.37
CA HIS A 23 21.07 -4.38 -21.01
C HIS A 23 20.03 -3.46 -21.64
N GLN A 24 19.66 -3.68 -22.89
CA GLN A 24 18.60 -2.91 -23.56
C GLN A 24 17.26 -3.08 -22.85
N SER A 25 16.88 -4.32 -22.55
CA SER A 25 15.62 -4.61 -21.85
C SER A 25 15.60 -4.04 -20.43
N LEU A 26 16.73 -4.08 -19.72
CA LEU A 26 16.87 -3.48 -18.38
C LEU A 26 16.73 -1.95 -18.46
N SER A 27 17.37 -1.31 -19.43
CA SER A 27 17.28 0.14 -19.65
C SER A 27 15.86 0.58 -19.99
N VAL A 28 15.14 -0.18 -20.83
CA VAL A 28 13.72 0.08 -21.15
C VAL A 28 12.85 -0.05 -19.89
N LEU A 29 13.03 -1.13 -19.13
CA LEU A 29 12.30 -1.32 -17.86
C LEU A 29 12.58 -0.19 -16.89
N SER A 30 13.85 0.15 -16.68
CA SER A 30 14.32 1.26 -15.85
C SER A 30 13.66 2.58 -16.28
N GLY A 31 13.64 2.88 -17.58
CA GLY A 31 13.00 4.08 -18.15
C GLY A 31 11.48 4.13 -17.88
N VAL A 32 10.79 3.01 -18.03
CA VAL A 32 9.34 2.93 -17.73
C VAL A 32 9.09 3.20 -16.24
N LEU A 33 9.88 2.57 -15.34
CA LEU A 33 9.71 2.72 -13.90
C LEU A 33 10.06 4.14 -13.41
N LYS A 34 11.18 4.69 -13.89
CA LYS A 34 11.59 6.08 -13.59
C LYS A 34 10.52 7.07 -14.00
N SER A 35 9.91 6.87 -15.17
CA SER A 35 8.85 7.76 -15.66
C SER A 35 7.55 7.75 -14.83
N CYS A 36 7.37 6.78 -13.91
CA CYS A 36 6.23 6.72 -12.99
C CYS A 36 6.55 7.28 -11.60
N TYR A 37 7.81 7.61 -11.31
CA TYR A 37 8.26 7.87 -9.95
C TYR A 37 7.92 9.29 -9.48
N GLY A 38 7.40 9.40 -8.26
CA GLY A 38 7.11 10.66 -7.60
C GLY A 38 5.81 11.36 -8.03
N PRO A 39 5.56 12.56 -7.48
CA PRO A 39 4.29 13.29 -7.66
C PRO A 39 4.06 13.80 -9.09
N ALA A 40 5.13 14.04 -9.86
CA ALA A 40 5.08 14.43 -11.27
C ALA A 40 5.19 13.21 -12.22
N GLY A 41 5.13 11.99 -11.69
CA GLY A 41 5.24 10.76 -12.47
C GLY A 41 4.17 10.64 -13.55
N ARG A 42 4.56 10.11 -14.71
CA ARG A 42 3.67 9.93 -15.87
C ARG A 42 2.83 8.67 -15.71
N LEU A 43 1.54 8.78 -15.99
CA LEU A 43 0.58 7.68 -15.90
C LEU A 43 0.86 6.62 -16.96
N LYS A 44 0.56 5.37 -16.61
CA LYS A 44 0.57 4.23 -17.53
C LYS A 44 -0.84 3.70 -17.71
N GLN A 45 -1.22 3.51 -18.95
CA GLN A 45 -2.44 2.83 -19.30
C GLN A 45 -2.14 1.35 -19.53
N LEU A 46 -2.77 0.51 -18.73
CA LEU A 46 -2.67 -0.94 -18.82
C LEU A 46 -3.95 -1.46 -19.46
N HIS A 47 -3.83 -2.26 -20.50
CA HIS A 47 -4.98 -2.91 -21.10
C HIS A 47 -4.64 -4.37 -21.45
N ASN A 48 -5.64 -5.23 -21.37
CA ASN A 48 -5.52 -6.60 -21.81
C ASN A 48 -5.82 -6.67 -23.32
N GLY A 49 -4.94 -7.30 -24.11
CA GLY A 49 -5.10 -7.47 -25.56
C GLY A 49 -6.37 -8.23 -25.99
N VAL A 50 -6.98 -8.98 -25.09
CA VAL A 50 -8.24 -9.72 -25.32
C VAL A 50 -9.49 -8.84 -25.12
N GLY A 51 -9.32 -7.60 -24.66
CA GLY A 51 -10.39 -6.62 -24.40
C GLY A 51 -11.06 -6.79 -23.04
N GLY A 52 -11.39 -5.69 -22.41
CA GLY A 52 -12.23 -5.65 -21.21
C GLY A 52 -11.65 -4.96 -20.00
N TYR A 53 -10.36 -5.06 -19.69
CA TYR A 53 -9.78 -4.36 -18.55
C TYR A 53 -8.84 -3.25 -19.01
N VAL A 54 -9.18 -2.02 -18.67
CA VAL A 54 -8.34 -0.84 -18.88
C VAL A 54 -8.12 -0.16 -17.52
N CYS A 55 -6.87 -0.01 -17.12
CA CYS A 55 -6.48 0.64 -15.87
C CYS A 55 -5.45 1.72 -16.15
N THR A 56 -5.63 2.89 -15.58
CA THR A 56 -4.63 3.96 -15.59
C THR A 56 -4.01 4.03 -14.20
N THR A 57 -2.69 3.84 -14.11
CA THR A 57 -2.00 3.73 -12.83
C THR A 57 -0.59 4.33 -12.87
N SER A 58 -0.09 4.68 -11.71
CA SER A 58 1.32 4.98 -11.42
C SER A 58 1.91 4.05 -10.37
N GLN A 59 1.15 3.04 -9.93
CA GLN A 59 1.58 2.14 -8.86
C GLN A 59 2.47 1.00 -9.39
N SER A 60 3.58 0.76 -8.69
CA SER A 60 4.55 -0.29 -9.01
C SER A 60 3.91 -1.68 -9.12
N SER A 61 3.04 -2.03 -8.17
CA SER A 61 2.38 -3.35 -8.15
C SER A 61 1.54 -3.62 -9.39
N ALA A 62 0.80 -2.62 -9.87
CA ALA A 62 -0.03 -2.74 -11.06
C ALA A 62 0.83 -2.77 -12.34
N VAL A 63 1.82 -1.85 -12.43
CA VAL A 63 2.74 -1.79 -13.58
C VAL A 63 3.50 -3.10 -13.74
N LEU A 64 4.16 -3.58 -12.68
CA LEU A 64 4.98 -4.80 -12.74
C LEU A 64 4.17 -6.07 -13.02
N ARG A 65 2.94 -6.18 -12.54
CA ARG A 65 2.06 -7.33 -12.84
C ARG A 65 1.59 -7.36 -14.29
N SER A 66 1.46 -6.20 -14.92
CA SER A 66 0.97 -6.09 -16.29
C SER A 66 2.08 -6.29 -17.35
N LEU A 67 3.35 -6.21 -16.93
CA LEU A 67 4.48 -6.40 -17.84
C LEU A 67 4.66 -7.88 -18.17
N SER A 68 4.55 -8.21 -19.45
CA SER A 68 4.93 -9.54 -19.96
C SER A 68 6.44 -9.56 -20.20
N ILE A 69 7.17 -10.11 -19.25
CA ILE A 69 8.63 -10.19 -19.29
C ILE A 69 9.03 -11.59 -19.72
N SER A 70 9.76 -11.69 -20.83
CA SER A 70 10.27 -12.97 -21.34
C SER A 70 11.60 -13.35 -20.68
N HIS A 71 12.51 -12.37 -20.51
CA HIS A 71 13.87 -12.63 -20.08
C HIS A 71 13.98 -13.03 -18.59
N PRO A 72 14.67 -14.16 -18.26
CA PRO A 72 14.74 -14.69 -16.89
C PRO A 72 15.33 -13.71 -15.86
N VAL A 73 16.38 -12.96 -16.21
CA VAL A 73 17.00 -11.96 -15.32
C VAL A 73 15.99 -10.90 -14.87
N LEU A 74 15.20 -10.40 -15.82
CA LEU A 74 14.17 -9.40 -15.50
C LEU A 74 12.98 -10.01 -14.74
N LYS A 75 12.70 -11.31 -14.93
CA LYS A 75 11.70 -12.03 -14.12
C LYS A 75 12.12 -12.10 -12.65
N VAL A 76 13.40 -12.38 -12.36
CA VAL A 76 13.94 -12.39 -11.00
C VAL A 76 13.79 -11.01 -10.35
N LEU A 77 14.20 -9.94 -11.06
CA LEU A 77 14.05 -8.57 -10.57
C LEU A 77 12.60 -8.24 -10.24
N THR A 78 11.69 -8.47 -11.19
CA THR A 78 10.27 -8.14 -11.01
C THR A 78 9.62 -8.97 -9.92
N ALA A 79 9.94 -10.25 -9.79
CA ALA A 79 9.44 -11.11 -8.73
C ALA A 79 9.90 -10.64 -7.34
N SER A 80 11.20 -10.28 -7.19
CA SER A 80 11.73 -9.75 -5.93
C SER A 80 11.02 -8.46 -5.52
N VAL A 81 10.81 -7.54 -6.45
CA VAL A 81 10.08 -6.29 -6.17
C VAL A 81 8.61 -6.55 -5.86
N GLN A 82 7.95 -7.47 -6.56
CA GLN A 82 6.56 -7.82 -6.28
C GLN A 82 6.40 -8.44 -4.89
N ASN A 83 7.34 -9.29 -4.47
CA ASN A 83 7.37 -9.85 -3.11
C ASN A 83 7.55 -8.77 -2.06
N HIS A 84 8.45 -7.80 -2.29
CA HIS A 84 8.61 -6.65 -1.42
C HIS A 84 7.30 -5.84 -1.30
N VAL A 85 6.67 -5.49 -2.43
CA VAL A 85 5.42 -4.72 -2.44
C VAL A 85 4.26 -5.49 -1.80
N SER A 86 4.20 -6.81 -1.96
CA SER A 86 3.16 -7.63 -1.31
C SER A 86 3.26 -7.58 0.23
N ARG A 87 4.47 -7.40 0.76
CA ARG A 87 4.73 -7.35 2.21
C ARG A 87 4.64 -5.95 2.81
N TYR A 88 5.06 -4.91 2.08
CA TYR A 88 5.18 -3.55 2.60
C TYR A 88 4.22 -2.55 1.94
N SER A 89 3.59 -2.91 0.83
CA SER A 89 2.65 -2.11 0.02
C SER A 89 3.21 -0.81 -0.55
N ASP A 90 4.41 -0.40 -0.18
CA ASP A 90 5.06 0.85 -0.60
C ASP A 90 6.51 0.61 -1.06
N CYS A 91 7.18 1.67 -1.52
CA CYS A 91 8.59 1.70 -1.98
C CYS A 91 8.91 0.76 -3.17
N GLY A 92 7.93 0.20 -3.88
CA GLY A 92 8.19 -0.71 -4.99
C GLY A 92 8.90 -0.08 -6.18
N LEU A 93 8.58 1.17 -6.56
CA LEU A 93 9.30 1.89 -7.62
C LEU A 93 10.72 2.21 -7.17
N PHE A 94 10.93 2.67 -5.94
CA PHE A 94 12.25 2.88 -5.35
C PHE A 94 13.12 1.64 -5.47
N THR A 95 12.62 0.49 -4.99
CA THR A 95 13.33 -0.80 -5.02
C THR A 95 13.71 -1.22 -6.44
N ALA A 96 12.76 -1.11 -7.38
CA ALA A 96 12.99 -1.50 -8.77
C ALA A 96 13.98 -0.58 -9.49
N ILE A 97 13.86 0.74 -9.33
CA ILE A 97 14.76 1.72 -9.95
C ILE A 97 16.18 1.58 -9.40
N LEU A 98 16.29 1.42 -8.08
CA LEU A 98 17.60 1.23 -7.44
C LEU A 98 18.26 -0.07 -7.91
N CYS A 99 17.50 -1.18 -7.98
CA CYS A 99 18.02 -2.46 -8.46
C CYS A 99 18.52 -2.36 -9.91
N CYS A 100 17.73 -1.78 -10.82
CA CYS A 100 18.14 -1.53 -12.20
C CYS A 100 19.43 -0.69 -12.27
N SER A 101 19.47 0.42 -11.51
CA SER A 101 20.61 1.32 -11.50
C SER A 101 21.87 0.69 -10.91
N LEU A 102 21.74 -0.18 -9.89
CA LEU A 102 22.86 -0.95 -9.34
C LEU A 102 23.43 -1.91 -10.38
N ILE A 103 22.57 -2.67 -11.08
CA ILE A 103 23.03 -3.60 -12.12
C ILE A 103 23.74 -2.83 -13.23
N GLU A 104 23.16 -1.74 -13.75
CA GLU A 104 23.74 -0.91 -14.80
C GLU A 104 25.10 -0.33 -14.38
N ASN A 105 25.19 0.26 -13.17
CA ASN A 105 26.44 0.86 -12.69
C ASN A 105 27.50 -0.17 -12.34
N PHE A 106 27.14 -1.32 -11.76
CA PHE A 106 28.09 -2.38 -11.39
C PHE A 106 28.63 -3.12 -12.62
N THR A 107 27.85 -3.32 -13.65
CA THR A 107 28.32 -3.92 -14.90
C THR A 107 29.21 -2.97 -15.72
N SER A 108 29.06 -1.67 -15.53
CA SER A 108 29.90 -0.65 -16.21
C SER A 108 31.33 -0.54 -15.66
N ILE A 109 31.58 -1.03 -14.44
CA ILE A 109 32.89 -1.04 -13.83
C ILE A 109 33.61 -2.36 -14.16
N ASN A 110 34.84 -2.28 -14.63
CA ASN A 110 35.65 -3.44 -15.00
C ASN A 110 36.27 -4.12 -13.77
N ILE A 111 35.40 -4.66 -12.88
CA ILE A 111 35.74 -5.39 -11.64
C ILE A 111 35.02 -6.72 -11.64
N LEU A 112 35.65 -7.77 -11.11
CA LEU A 112 35.06 -9.10 -11.01
C LEU A 112 33.74 -9.07 -10.19
N PRO A 113 32.67 -9.72 -10.63
CA PRO A 113 31.37 -9.73 -9.93
C PRO A 113 31.48 -10.13 -8.46
N CYS A 114 32.27 -11.14 -8.13
CA CYS A 114 32.46 -11.60 -6.75
C CYS A 114 33.01 -10.50 -5.82
N THR A 115 33.92 -9.65 -6.33
CA THR A 115 34.47 -8.50 -5.58
C THR A 115 33.43 -7.40 -5.43
N VAL A 116 32.69 -7.10 -6.48
CA VAL A 116 31.57 -6.13 -6.44
C VAL A 116 30.53 -6.56 -5.38
N ILE A 117 30.16 -7.84 -5.37
CA ILE A 117 29.17 -8.39 -4.42
C ILE A 117 29.67 -8.29 -2.98
N LYS A 118 30.95 -8.61 -2.70
CA LYS A 118 31.51 -8.46 -1.35
C LYS A 118 31.44 -7.02 -0.86
N ILE A 119 31.85 -6.07 -1.71
CA ILE A 119 31.84 -4.64 -1.37
C ILE A 119 30.42 -4.12 -1.24
N SER A 120 29.51 -4.45 -2.15
CA SER A 120 28.11 -3.99 -2.10
C SER A 120 27.37 -4.51 -0.85
N LYS A 121 27.63 -5.74 -0.41
CA LYS A 121 27.10 -6.28 0.86
C LYS A 121 27.61 -5.46 2.06
N HIS A 122 28.91 -5.12 2.07
CA HIS A 122 29.46 -4.27 3.12
C HIS A 122 28.84 -2.87 3.12
N LEU A 123 28.66 -2.26 1.94
CA LEU A 123 28.00 -0.95 1.81
C LEU A 123 26.54 -1.00 2.26
N LEU A 124 25.82 -2.09 1.96
CA LEU A 124 24.45 -2.31 2.44
C LEU A 124 24.42 -2.34 3.98
N THR A 125 25.33 -3.10 4.61
CA THR A 125 25.43 -3.14 6.08
C THR A 125 25.69 -1.75 6.65
N LEU A 126 26.63 -0.98 6.06
CA LEU A 126 26.87 0.41 6.48
C LEU A 126 25.63 1.29 6.37
N CYS A 127 24.83 1.13 5.31
CA CYS A 127 23.58 1.88 5.14
C CYS A 127 22.52 1.49 6.17
N THR A 128 22.32 0.19 6.37
CA THR A 128 21.30 -0.31 7.31
C THR A 128 21.63 0.06 8.75
N ASP A 129 22.88 -0.11 9.17
CA ASP A 129 23.34 0.26 10.51
C ASP A 129 23.18 1.77 10.74
N TYR A 130 23.50 2.57 9.71
CA TYR A 130 23.37 4.02 9.82
C TYR A 130 21.91 4.46 9.90
N LEU A 131 21.02 3.91 9.06
CA LEU A 131 19.58 4.23 9.09
C LEU A 131 18.94 3.86 10.44
N GLN A 132 19.41 2.80 11.09
CA GLN A 132 18.94 2.39 12.41
C GLN A 132 19.52 3.25 13.55
N SER A 133 20.68 3.88 13.31
CA SER A 133 21.36 4.72 14.30
C SER A 133 20.58 5.99 14.60
N GLU A 134 20.63 6.44 15.87
CA GLU A 134 20.09 7.75 16.27
C GLU A 134 20.86 8.92 15.65
N ALA A 135 22.08 8.69 15.19
CA ALA A 135 22.89 9.71 14.51
C ALA A 135 22.45 9.96 13.05
N CYS A 136 21.47 9.21 12.53
CA CYS A 136 20.99 9.38 11.15
C CYS A 136 20.15 10.65 11.03
N ALA A 137 20.65 11.63 10.28
CA ALA A 137 19.97 12.92 10.08
C ALA A 137 18.70 12.83 9.23
N CYS A 138 18.49 11.73 8.47
CA CYS A 138 17.27 11.51 7.68
C CYS A 138 16.16 10.84 8.47
N ARG A 139 16.43 10.38 9.68
CA ARG A 139 15.48 9.64 10.51
C ARG A 139 14.58 10.61 11.26
N VAL A 140 13.27 10.39 11.15
CA VAL A 140 12.26 11.18 11.82
C VAL A 140 11.47 10.27 12.75
N PRO A 141 11.51 10.48 14.08
CA PRO A 141 10.67 9.72 15.00
C PRO A 141 9.20 10.06 14.79
N VAL A 142 8.34 9.05 14.84
CA VAL A 142 6.89 9.21 14.72
C VAL A 142 6.28 9.12 16.11
N ASP A 143 5.69 10.22 16.54
CA ASP A 143 4.98 10.29 17.82
C ASP A 143 3.47 10.20 17.54
N PHE A 144 2.83 9.14 18.05
CA PHE A 144 1.38 8.95 17.90
C PHE A 144 0.54 9.89 18.78
N SER A 145 1.15 10.59 19.73
CA SER A 145 0.51 11.69 20.46
C SER A 145 0.43 12.97 19.63
N ASN A 146 1.33 13.13 18.65
CA ASN A 146 1.35 14.23 17.70
C ASN A 146 0.98 13.74 16.30
N LEU A 147 -0.22 14.10 15.83
CA LEU A 147 -0.74 13.67 14.53
C LEU A 147 -0.02 14.29 13.32
N GLU A 148 0.84 15.28 13.51
CA GLU A 148 1.47 16.03 12.43
C GLU A 148 2.36 15.12 11.56
N THR A 149 3.19 14.29 12.18
CA THR A 149 4.03 13.32 11.45
C THR A 149 3.21 12.26 10.71
N LEU A 150 2.09 11.81 11.31
CA LEU A 150 1.16 10.88 10.65
C LEU A 150 0.49 11.54 9.43
N PHE A 151 0.07 12.80 9.55
CA PHE A 151 -0.46 13.55 8.42
C PHE A 151 0.58 13.74 7.32
N CYS A 152 1.83 14.05 7.66
CA CYS A 152 2.92 14.17 6.70
C CYS A 152 3.15 12.84 5.95
N LEU A 153 3.18 11.72 6.65
CA LEU A 153 3.40 10.39 6.07
C LEU A 153 2.26 10.01 5.10
N VAL A 154 1.01 10.11 5.54
CA VAL A 154 -0.15 9.80 4.69
C VAL A 154 -0.24 10.75 3.49
N ARG A 155 0.00 12.03 3.70
CA ARG A 155 0.01 13.04 2.64
C ARG A 155 1.07 12.73 1.58
N SER A 156 2.28 12.32 2.00
CA SER A 156 3.36 11.92 1.09
C SER A 156 2.94 10.76 0.19
N ILE A 157 2.26 9.77 0.75
CA ILE A 157 1.73 8.63 -0.01
C ILE A 157 0.66 9.08 -1.02
N LEU A 158 -0.32 9.89 -0.59
CA LEU A 158 -1.40 10.38 -1.46
C LEU A 158 -0.86 11.25 -2.60
N THR A 159 0.07 12.16 -2.32
CA THR A 159 0.64 13.07 -3.32
C THR A 159 1.58 12.39 -4.29
N SER A 160 2.23 11.28 -3.88
CA SER A 160 3.13 10.52 -4.76
C SER A 160 2.40 9.74 -5.87
N LYS A 161 1.07 9.75 -5.91
CA LYS A 161 0.25 8.98 -6.86
C LYS A 161 -0.62 9.88 -7.73
N PRO A 162 -0.06 10.45 -8.80
CA PRO A 162 -0.77 11.41 -9.67
C PRO A 162 -2.01 10.80 -10.36
N ALA A 163 -2.09 9.48 -10.50
CA ALA A 163 -3.24 8.80 -11.08
C ALA A 163 -4.55 8.98 -10.29
N CYS A 164 -4.46 9.36 -9.01
CA CYS A 164 -5.64 9.71 -8.20
C CYS A 164 -6.25 11.06 -8.60
N MET A 165 -5.53 11.91 -9.33
CA MET A 165 -5.97 13.25 -9.79
C MET A 165 -6.55 14.13 -8.68
N LEU A 166 -5.93 14.11 -7.49
CA LEU A 166 -6.40 14.83 -6.31
C LEU A 166 -5.95 16.29 -6.32
N ARG A 167 -6.84 17.19 -5.92
CA ARG A 167 -6.50 18.58 -5.62
C ARG A 167 -5.92 18.70 -4.20
N LYS A 168 -5.19 19.76 -3.90
CA LYS A 168 -4.59 20.01 -2.57
C LYS A 168 -5.62 19.88 -1.44
N THR A 169 -6.79 20.47 -1.58
CA THR A 169 -7.89 20.39 -0.60
C THR A 169 -8.45 18.97 -0.44
N GLU A 170 -8.48 18.17 -1.51
CA GLU A 170 -8.92 16.78 -1.50
C GLU A 170 -7.87 15.88 -0.83
N VAL A 171 -6.58 16.14 -1.06
CA VAL A 171 -5.47 15.48 -0.35
C VAL A 171 -5.56 15.75 1.15
N ASP A 172 -5.73 17.00 1.57
CA ASP A 172 -5.84 17.37 2.98
C ASP A 172 -7.04 16.70 3.66
N HIS A 173 -8.17 16.65 2.95
CA HIS A 173 -9.37 15.97 3.45
C HIS A 173 -9.15 14.46 3.62
N LEU A 174 -8.62 13.79 2.58
CA LEU A 174 -8.35 12.35 2.63
C LEU A 174 -7.27 12.00 3.66
N THR A 175 -6.24 12.82 3.80
CA THR A 175 -5.20 12.65 4.84
C THR A 175 -5.83 12.58 6.22
N ARG A 176 -6.69 13.54 6.56
CA ARG A 176 -7.41 13.55 7.85
C ARG A 176 -8.31 12.34 8.02
N LEU A 177 -9.03 11.94 6.96
CA LEU A 177 -9.93 10.78 7.02
C LEU A 177 -9.15 9.47 7.19
N THR A 178 -8.02 9.32 6.50
CA THR A 178 -7.18 8.12 6.59
C THR A 178 -6.62 7.96 8.00
N VAL A 179 -6.05 9.02 8.57
CA VAL A 179 -5.54 8.98 9.95
C VAL A 179 -6.68 8.74 10.94
N LYS A 180 -7.85 9.39 10.76
CA LYS A 180 -9.02 9.15 11.61
C LYS A 180 -9.51 7.70 11.53
N ALA A 181 -9.62 7.13 10.31
CA ALA A 181 -10.02 5.74 10.12
C ALA A 181 -9.04 4.79 10.81
N PHE A 182 -7.74 5.02 10.62
CA PHE A 182 -6.70 4.23 11.24
C PHE A 182 -6.77 4.28 12.78
N LEU A 183 -6.90 5.45 13.37
CA LEU A 183 -7.00 5.59 14.84
C LEU A 183 -8.24 4.89 15.41
N LEU A 184 -9.35 4.85 14.66
CA LEU A 184 -10.55 4.08 15.05
C LEU A 184 -10.33 2.57 15.01
N THR A 185 -9.31 2.06 14.31
CA THR A 185 -8.96 0.63 14.30
C THR A 185 -8.00 0.23 15.42
N VAL A 186 -7.45 1.20 16.16
CA VAL A 186 -6.56 0.93 17.29
C VAL A 186 -7.42 0.65 18.54
N PRO A 187 -7.33 -0.54 19.15
CA PRO A 187 -8.12 -0.88 20.34
C PRO A 187 -7.69 -0.03 21.54
N CYS A 188 -8.67 0.48 22.29
CA CYS A 188 -8.43 1.32 23.48
C CYS A 188 -7.98 0.52 24.71
N HIS A 189 -8.29 -0.78 24.76
CA HIS A 189 -7.96 -1.67 25.88
C HIS A 189 -7.06 -2.79 25.39
N VAL A 190 -5.81 -2.76 25.81
CA VAL A 190 -4.80 -3.74 25.40
C VAL A 190 -4.47 -4.68 26.54
N GLU A 191 -4.94 -5.90 26.47
CA GLU A 191 -4.31 -7.02 27.15
C GLU A 191 -3.35 -7.71 26.17
N THR A 192 -2.06 -7.54 26.39
CA THR A 192 -0.87 -8.27 25.88
C THR A 192 -0.69 -8.60 24.39
N SER A 193 -1.69 -8.59 23.52
CA SER A 193 -1.52 -8.74 22.06
C SER A 193 -2.62 -8.01 21.30
N ALA A 194 -2.45 -6.71 21.05
CA ALA A 194 -3.41 -5.92 20.32
C ALA A 194 -3.44 -6.32 18.83
N VAL A 195 -4.48 -7.02 18.44
CA VAL A 195 -4.83 -7.14 17.03
C VAL A 195 -5.54 -5.85 16.62
N LEU A 196 -4.98 -5.15 15.62
CA LEU A 196 -5.63 -3.97 15.04
C LEU A 196 -6.98 -4.36 14.45
N GLY A 197 -7.96 -3.49 14.60
CA GLY A 197 -9.25 -3.62 13.96
C GLY A 197 -9.16 -3.45 12.45
N LYS A 198 -10.31 -3.34 11.80
CA LYS A 198 -10.40 -3.29 10.34
C LYS A 198 -11.19 -2.06 9.88
N CYS A 199 -10.66 -1.36 8.88
CA CYS A 199 -11.41 -0.37 8.13
C CYS A 199 -12.03 -1.01 6.87
N VAL A 200 -13.35 -0.91 6.74
CA VAL A 200 -14.07 -1.43 5.58
C VAL A 200 -14.35 -0.30 4.60
N ILE A 201 -13.88 -0.46 3.36
CA ILE A 201 -14.06 0.55 2.31
C ILE A 201 -15.43 0.35 1.65
N VAL A 202 -16.27 1.39 1.72
CA VAL A 202 -17.58 1.44 1.05
C VAL A 202 -17.47 2.30 -0.21
N PRO A 203 -17.64 1.73 -1.43
CA PRO A 203 -17.44 2.44 -2.67
C PRO A 203 -18.61 3.36 -3.01
N MET A 204 -18.31 4.65 -3.26
CA MET A 204 -19.27 5.64 -3.74
C MET A 204 -18.74 6.34 -5.00
N LYS A 205 -18.96 5.68 -6.15
CA LYS A 205 -18.56 6.20 -7.47
C LYS A 205 -19.50 7.31 -7.93
N GLY A 206 -18.98 8.30 -8.67
CA GLY A 206 -19.74 9.41 -9.21
C GLY A 206 -19.90 10.62 -8.26
N ARG A 207 -19.34 10.58 -7.04
CA ARG A 207 -19.35 11.66 -6.06
C ARG A 207 -18.00 12.36 -5.97
N ARG A 208 -17.98 13.54 -5.37
CA ARG A 208 -16.73 14.30 -5.14
C ARG A 208 -15.93 13.64 -4.02
N VAL A 209 -14.62 13.73 -4.12
CA VAL A 209 -13.70 13.19 -3.09
C VAL A 209 -13.96 13.79 -1.70
N VAL A 210 -14.31 15.07 -1.64
CA VAL A 210 -14.64 15.77 -0.38
C VAL A 210 -15.91 15.26 0.32
N ASP A 211 -16.75 14.49 -0.39
CA ASP A 211 -17.93 13.85 0.19
C ASP A 211 -17.59 12.53 0.90
N SER A 212 -16.32 12.09 0.87
CA SER A 212 -15.85 10.92 1.62
C SER A 212 -15.94 11.15 3.13
N THR A 213 -16.31 10.10 3.86
CA THR A 213 -16.53 10.20 5.31
C THR A 213 -16.22 8.87 6.01
N VAL A 214 -15.75 8.93 7.25
CA VAL A 214 -15.49 7.77 8.11
C VAL A 214 -16.59 7.63 9.16
N PHE A 215 -17.13 6.42 9.26
CA PHE A 215 -18.15 6.03 10.23
C PHE A 215 -17.57 5.02 11.23
N PRO A 216 -17.71 5.23 12.53
CA PRO A 216 -17.40 4.18 13.50
C PRO A 216 -18.40 3.03 13.33
N GLY A 217 -17.92 1.78 13.27
CA GLY A 217 -18.75 0.62 12.96
C GLY A 217 -18.91 0.36 11.47
N LEU A 218 -19.93 -0.41 11.10
CA LEU A 218 -20.11 -0.91 9.74
C LEU A 218 -21.31 -0.26 9.03
N LEU A 219 -21.09 0.07 7.75
CA LEU A 219 -22.14 0.45 6.81
C LEU A 219 -22.46 -0.74 5.91
N LEU A 220 -23.69 -1.26 6.01
CA LEU A 220 -24.20 -2.32 5.15
C LEU A 220 -25.11 -1.72 4.09
N GLU A 221 -24.82 -1.95 2.81
CA GLU A 221 -25.70 -1.52 1.72
C GLU A 221 -26.98 -2.34 1.74
N THR A 222 -28.11 -1.67 1.60
CA THR A 222 -29.43 -2.30 1.56
C THR A 222 -30.20 -1.89 0.31
N THR A 223 -30.94 -2.85 -0.24
CA THR A 223 -31.86 -2.62 -1.36
C THR A 223 -33.21 -2.08 -0.91
N GLU A 224 -33.51 -2.17 0.37
CA GLU A 224 -34.78 -1.67 0.91
C GLU A 224 -34.77 -0.14 1.00
N LYS A 225 -35.63 0.49 0.19
CA LYS A 225 -35.74 1.96 0.12
C LYS A 225 -36.48 2.59 1.31
N GLN A 226 -37.17 1.80 2.11
CA GLN A 226 -38.04 2.27 3.20
C GLN A 226 -37.79 1.52 4.50
N PHE A 227 -36.76 1.90 5.21
CA PHE A 227 -36.77 1.66 6.65
C PHE A 227 -37.52 2.82 7.34
N PRO A 228 -38.43 2.53 8.30
CA PRO A 228 -39.05 3.59 9.10
C PRO A 228 -37.94 4.36 9.84
N ASN A 229 -38.05 5.67 9.85
CA ASN A 229 -37.12 6.53 10.56
C ASN A 229 -37.91 7.23 11.72
N PRO A 230 -37.61 6.98 13.00
CA PRO A 230 -36.59 6.08 13.55
C PRO A 230 -36.91 4.59 13.39
N LEU A 231 -35.89 3.74 13.31
CA LEU A 231 -36.04 2.28 13.29
C LEU A 231 -36.65 1.81 14.62
N SER A 232 -37.84 1.21 14.54
CA SER A 232 -38.43 0.55 15.70
C SER A 232 -37.78 -0.82 15.87
N ILE A 233 -36.78 -0.92 16.75
CA ILE A 233 -36.01 -2.14 16.97
C ILE A 233 -36.19 -2.63 18.40
N LYS A 234 -36.29 -3.95 18.58
CA LYS A 234 -36.29 -4.57 19.91
C LYS A 234 -34.94 -4.34 20.59
N ARG A 235 -34.96 -3.79 21.79
CA ARG A 235 -33.80 -3.62 22.66
C ARG A 235 -33.90 -4.51 23.88
N THR A 236 -32.74 -4.89 24.42
CA THR A 236 -32.69 -5.63 25.68
C THR A 236 -32.93 -4.67 26.87
N SER A 237 -33.08 -5.23 28.07
CA SER A 237 -33.18 -4.45 29.32
C SER A 237 -31.95 -3.56 29.59
N SER A 238 -30.82 -3.89 28.96
CA SER A 238 -29.58 -3.09 28.98
C SER A 238 -29.46 -2.07 27.84
N ASP A 239 -30.55 -1.78 27.13
CA ASP A 239 -30.62 -0.88 25.94
C ASP A 239 -29.76 -1.30 24.75
N MET A 240 -29.32 -2.57 24.71
CA MET A 240 -28.51 -3.15 23.65
C MET A 240 -29.38 -3.87 22.63
N ILE A 241 -28.89 -3.96 21.38
CA ILE A 241 -29.54 -4.68 20.29
C ILE A 241 -28.85 -6.03 20.11
N LYS A 242 -29.62 -7.13 20.29
CA LYS A 242 -29.11 -8.48 20.00
C LYS A 242 -29.04 -8.73 18.50
N VAL A 243 -27.98 -9.40 18.05
CA VAL A 243 -27.68 -9.64 16.64
C VAL A 243 -27.50 -11.13 16.38
N ALA A 244 -28.11 -11.63 15.31
CA ALA A 244 -27.88 -12.98 14.79
C ALA A 244 -27.26 -12.90 13.39
N LEU A 245 -26.12 -13.60 13.17
CA LEU A 245 -25.43 -13.67 11.89
C LEU A 245 -25.63 -15.05 11.25
N PHE A 246 -26.13 -15.10 10.01
CA PHE A 246 -26.33 -16.33 9.26
C PHE A 246 -25.42 -16.41 8.04
N CYS A 247 -24.63 -17.50 7.94
CA CYS A 247 -23.85 -17.83 6.75
C CYS A 247 -24.63 -18.66 5.73
N VAL A 248 -25.67 -19.37 6.19
CA VAL A 248 -26.52 -20.22 5.39
C VAL A 248 -27.57 -19.39 4.64
N SER A 249 -28.04 -19.91 3.48
CA SER A 249 -29.18 -19.32 2.77
C SER A 249 -30.45 -19.65 3.51
N MET A 250 -31.31 -18.65 3.69
CA MET A 250 -32.65 -18.77 4.21
C MET A 250 -33.68 -18.49 3.11
N SER A 251 -33.39 -18.92 1.87
CA SER A 251 -34.22 -18.70 0.69
C SER A 251 -35.39 -19.70 0.57
N GLY A 252 -35.29 -20.86 1.23
CA GLY A 252 -36.22 -21.97 1.03
C GLY A 252 -35.96 -22.75 -0.26
N ASP A 253 -34.75 -22.65 -0.84
CA ASP A 253 -34.40 -23.40 -2.04
C ASP A 253 -33.88 -24.81 -1.70
N LEU A 254 -34.52 -25.81 -2.28
CA LEU A 254 -34.18 -27.25 -2.14
C LEU A 254 -32.75 -27.59 -2.54
N SER A 255 -32.12 -26.75 -3.36
CA SER A 255 -30.73 -26.92 -3.83
C SER A 255 -29.69 -26.87 -2.71
N ASN A 256 -30.02 -26.36 -1.53
CA ASN A 256 -29.13 -26.31 -0.37
C ASN A 256 -29.15 -27.57 0.50
N LEU A 257 -30.01 -28.54 0.18
CA LEU A 257 -30.11 -29.86 0.85
C LEU A 257 -29.18 -30.91 0.24
N ALA A 258 -28.00 -30.50 -0.25
CA ALA A 258 -27.10 -31.30 -1.07
C ALA A 258 -26.56 -32.60 -0.42
N GLU A 259 -26.75 -32.81 0.89
CA GLU A 259 -26.23 -34.00 1.58
C GLU A 259 -27.28 -34.61 2.54
N GLY A 260 -28.39 -35.12 2.03
CA GLY A 260 -29.38 -35.84 2.84
C GLY A 260 -30.42 -36.55 1.99
N SER A 261 -30.93 -37.70 2.48
CA SER A 261 -32.08 -38.33 1.90
C SER A 261 -33.36 -37.64 2.38
N ILE A 262 -34.16 -37.12 1.47
CA ILE A 262 -35.46 -36.52 1.79
C ILE A 262 -36.55 -37.60 1.66
N THR A 263 -37.26 -37.88 2.74
CA THR A 263 -38.45 -38.75 2.72
C THR A 263 -39.69 -37.86 2.58
N VAL A 264 -40.33 -37.89 1.41
CA VAL A 264 -41.56 -37.12 1.17
C VAL A 264 -42.78 -38.01 1.49
N HIS A 265 -43.60 -37.55 2.41
CA HIS A 265 -44.87 -38.19 2.72
C HIS A 265 -45.98 -37.65 1.80
N HIS A 266 -46.85 -38.52 1.33
CA HIS A 266 -47.98 -38.15 0.47
C HIS A 266 -48.84 -37.05 1.11
N GLY A 267 -49.06 -35.95 0.39
CA GLY A 267 -49.99 -34.85 0.80
C GLY A 267 -49.28 -33.60 1.39
N ILE A 268 -47.95 -33.59 1.58
CA ILE A 268 -47.21 -32.41 2.05
C ILE A 268 -46.45 -31.80 0.88
N SER A 269 -46.71 -30.51 0.60
CA SER A 269 -45.84 -29.73 -0.30
C SER A 269 -44.51 -29.47 0.38
N LEU A 270 -43.42 -29.86 -0.27
CA LEU A 270 -42.07 -29.67 0.26
C LEU A 270 -41.77 -28.19 0.53
N GLU A 271 -42.18 -27.30 -0.39
CA GLU A 271 -42.05 -25.85 -0.26
C GLU A 271 -42.78 -25.27 0.97
N MET A 272 -43.99 -25.81 1.28
CA MET A 272 -44.73 -25.41 2.47
C MET A 272 -44.01 -25.84 3.75
N SER A 273 -43.45 -27.06 3.76
CA SER A 273 -42.71 -27.57 4.93
C SER A 273 -41.46 -26.77 5.20
N GLU A 274 -40.71 -26.36 4.15
CA GLU A 274 -39.54 -25.52 4.30
C GLU A 274 -39.88 -24.11 4.78
N LEU A 275 -40.96 -23.53 4.24
CA LEU A 275 -41.44 -22.23 4.69
C LEU A 275 -41.85 -22.27 6.17
N ASP A 276 -42.54 -23.34 6.61
CA ASP A 276 -42.89 -23.52 8.03
C ASP A 276 -41.65 -23.64 8.93
N GLN A 277 -40.60 -24.33 8.47
CA GLN A 277 -39.33 -24.39 9.19
C GLN A 277 -38.67 -23.01 9.30
N LEU A 278 -38.62 -22.25 8.22
CA LEU A 278 -38.09 -20.89 8.22
C LEU A 278 -38.86 -19.94 9.13
N LEU A 279 -40.19 -20.05 9.13
CA LEU A 279 -41.06 -19.28 10.03
C LEU A 279 -40.87 -19.70 11.51
N ASN A 280 -40.59 -20.98 11.78
CA ASN A 280 -40.24 -21.43 13.13
C ASN A 280 -38.91 -20.87 13.61
N VAL A 281 -37.88 -20.78 12.72
CA VAL A 281 -36.65 -20.04 12.98
C VAL A 281 -36.98 -18.57 13.32
N GLY A 282 -37.83 -17.94 12.52
CA GLY A 282 -38.28 -16.56 12.78
C GLY A 282 -38.94 -16.41 14.16
N LYS A 283 -39.82 -17.33 14.56
CA LYS A 283 -40.44 -17.34 15.89
C LYS A 283 -39.42 -17.47 17.01
N GLN A 284 -38.42 -18.37 16.84
CA GLN A 284 -37.33 -18.54 17.81
C GLN A 284 -36.55 -17.24 17.97
N LEU A 285 -36.12 -16.60 16.87
CA LEU A 285 -35.37 -15.34 16.89
C LEU A 285 -36.17 -14.21 17.60
N VAL A 286 -37.47 -14.13 17.34
CA VAL A 286 -38.34 -13.15 18.00
C VAL A 286 -38.47 -13.44 19.50
N ASN A 287 -38.59 -14.71 19.91
CA ASN A 287 -38.70 -15.12 21.32
C ASN A 287 -37.37 -14.88 22.06
N ASP A 288 -36.23 -15.09 21.39
CA ASP A 288 -34.89 -14.82 21.94
C ASP A 288 -34.58 -13.32 22.04
N GLY A 289 -35.46 -12.46 21.53
CA GLY A 289 -35.36 -11.01 21.61
C GLY A 289 -34.33 -10.41 20.64
N ILE A 290 -34.12 -11.04 19.49
CA ILE A 290 -33.24 -10.53 18.45
C ILE A 290 -33.84 -9.23 17.87
N GLY A 291 -32.99 -8.21 17.71
CA GLY A 291 -33.34 -6.93 17.08
C GLY A 291 -32.81 -6.79 15.66
N LEU A 292 -31.72 -7.49 15.32
CA LEU A 292 -31.09 -7.45 13.99
C LEU A 292 -30.72 -8.86 13.52
N VAL A 293 -31.13 -9.19 12.31
CA VAL A 293 -30.72 -10.42 11.60
C VAL A 293 -29.93 -10.04 10.37
N VAL A 294 -28.69 -10.51 10.28
CA VAL A 294 -27.81 -10.31 9.12
C VAL A 294 -27.56 -11.66 8.46
N CYS A 295 -27.79 -11.74 7.17
CA CYS A 295 -27.57 -12.94 6.38
C CYS A 295 -26.57 -12.70 5.26
N GLN A 296 -25.59 -13.59 5.15
CA GLN A 296 -24.61 -13.57 4.07
C GLN A 296 -25.28 -13.72 2.70
N LYS A 297 -26.27 -14.61 2.61
CA LYS A 297 -26.99 -14.95 1.38
C LYS A 297 -28.39 -14.31 1.38
N VAL A 298 -29.38 -15.01 0.91
CA VAL A 298 -30.76 -14.53 0.73
C VAL A 298 -31.63 -14.94 1.92
N ILE A 299 -32.56 -14.07 2.32
CA ILE A 299 -33.63 -14.36 3.26
C ILE A 299 -34.94 -14.43 2.48
N HIS A 300 -35.78 -15.43 2.75
CA HIS A 300 -37.08 -15.61 2.11
C HIS A 300 -38.02 -14.39 2.39
N PRO A 301 -38.76 -13.89 1.39
CA PRO A 301 -39.59 -12.71 1.56
C PRO A 301 -40.63 -12.83 2.70
N SER A 302 -41.24 -14.00 2.86
CA SER A 302 -42.22 -14.23 3.95
C SER A 302 -41.56 -14.18 5.33
N LEU A 303 -40.31 -14.69 5.47
CA LEU A 303 -39.55 -14.58 6.71
C LEU A 303 -39.18 -13.14 7.01
N LYS A 304 -38.74 -12.37 5.98
CA LYS A 304 -38.47 -10.93 6.14
C LYS A 304 -39.69 -10.17 6.61
N GLN A 305 -40.88 -10.45 6.00
CA GLN A 305 -42.11 -9.80 6.38
C GLN A 305 -42.49 -10.12 7.84
N TYR A 306 -42.39 -11.40 8.24
CA TYR A 306 -42.66 -11.83 9.60
C TYR A 306 -41.72 -11.15 10.63
N LEU A 307 -40.44 -11.11 10.34
CA LEU A 307 -39.45 -10.45 11.21
C LEU A 307 -39.69 -8.94 11.30
N LYS A 308 -40.03 -8.28 10.19
CA LYS A 308 -40.36 -6.86 10.14
C LYS A 308 -41.62 -6.51 10.97
N GLU A 309 -42.66 -7.33 10.90
CA GLU A 309 -43.88 -7.17 11.71
C GLU A 309 -43.59 -7.31 13.22
N ASN A 310 -42.55 -8.06 13.58
CA ASN A 310 -42.07 -8.21 14.94
C ASN A 310 -40.94 -7.26 15.35
N HIS A 311 -40.74 -6.16 14.60
CA HIS A 311 -39.69 -5.13 14.88
C HIS A 311 -38.26 -5.66 14.84
N VAL A 312 -37.97 -6.68 14.05
CA VAL A 312 -36.62 -7.19 13.78
C VAL A 312 -36.15 -6.65 12.44
N VAL A 313 -35.03 -5.95 12.43
CA VAL A 313 -34.38 -5.46 11.20
C VAL A 313 -33.66 -6.61 10.52
N THR A 314 -33.82 -6.72 9.19
CA THR A 314 -33.17 -7.75 8.40
C THR A 314 -32.26 -7.13 7.33
N VAL A 315 -31.04 -7.62 7.20
CA VAL A 315 -30.11 -7.27 6.11
C VAL A 315 -29.62 -8.57 5.48
N ASP A 316 -29.88 -8.76 4.20
CA ASP A 316 -29.42 -9.93 3.45
C ASP A 316 -28.42 -9.56 2.37
N ARG A 317 -27.80 -10.58 1.74
CA ARG A 317 -26.80 -10.45 0.66
C ARG A 317 -25.58 -9.61 1.06
N VAL A 318 -25.17 -9.70 2.31
CA VAL A 318 -24.07 -8.91 2.85
C VAL A 318 -22.71 -9.34 2.27
N GLY A 319 -22.61 -10.58 1.77
CA GLY A 319 -21.38 -11.11 1.20
C GLY A 319 -20.41 -11.68 2.24
N LEU A 320 -19.50 -12.53 1.76
CA LEU A 320 -18.57 -13.26 2.63
C LEU A 320 -17.56 -12.32 3.32
N SER A 321 -17.09 -11.30 2.62
CA SER A 321 -16.04 -10.38 3.12
C SER A 321 -16.48 -9.55 4.33
N MET A 322 -17.79 -9.41 4.55
CA MET A 322 -18.36 -8.66 5.67
C MET A 322 -18.61 -9.51 6.91
N MET A 323 -18.63 -10.84 6.78
CA MET A 323 -18.98 -11.74 7.88
C MET A 323 -17.98 -11.70 9.02
N GLU A 324 -16.68 -11.67 8.69
CA GLU A 324 -15.61 -11.56 9.68
C GLU A 324 -15.65 -10.23 10.45
N PRO A 325 -15.68 -9.05 9.80
CA PRO A 325 -15.86 -7.78 10.50
C PRO A 325 -17.11 -7.71 11.37
N LEU A 326 -18.23 -8.27 10.88
CA LEU A 326 -19.49 -8.32 11.64
C LEU A 326 -19.35 -9.20 12.90
N SER A 327 -18.75 -10.38 12.76
CA SER A 327 -18.49 -11.28 13.89
C SER A 327 -17.59 -10.63 14.93
N GLN A 328 -16.48 -10.02 14.50
CA GLN A 328 -15.54 -9.32 15.39
C GLN A 328 -16.20 -8.13 16.10
N MET A 329 -17.02 -7.35 15.40
CA MET A 329 -17.67 -6.16 15.93
C MET A 329 -18.79 -6.48 16.94
N THR A 330 -19.59 -7.51 16.66
CA THR A 330 -20.78 -7.86 17.45
C THR A 330 -20.51 -8.90 18.52
N GLY A 331 -19.42 -9.67 18.40
CA GLY A 331 -19.19 -10.87 19.19
C GLY A 331 -20.06 -12.06 18.78
N SER A 332 -20.83 -11.97 17.68
CA SER A 332 -21.66 -13.06 17.17
C SER A 332 -20.84 -14.16 16.54
N VAL A 333 -21.18 -15.41 16.81
CA VAL A 333 -20.68 -16.56 16.06
C VAL A 333 -21.58 -16.79 14.84
N PRO A 334 -21.01 -16.81 13.60
CA PRO A 334 -21.80 -17.01 12.39
C PRO A 334 -22.50 -18.38 12.39
N ILE A 335 -23.81 -18.37 12.19
CA ILE A 335 -24.68 -19.56 12.21
C ILE A 335 -24.65 -20.23 10.85
N ALA A 336 -24.16 -21.47 10.79
CA ALA A 336 -24.03 -22.26 9.56
C ALA A 336 -25.22 -23.19 9.29
N SER A 337 -26.12 -23.40 10.27
CA SER A 337 -27.30 -24.26 10.13
C SER A 337 -28.54 -23.61 10.73
N ILE A 338 -29.68 -23.69 10.02
CA ILE A 338 -30.97 -23.21 10.51
C ILE A 338 -31.62 -24.19 11.51
N HIS A 339 -31.14 -25.44 11.59
CA HIS A 339 -31.73 -26.48 12.43
C HIS A 339 -31.14 -26.54 13.84
N SER A 340 -29.97 -25.99 14.04
CA SER A 340 -29.28 -26.07 15.34
C SER A 340 -28.45 -24.81 15.60
N PHE A 341 -28.99 -23.87 16.33
CA PHE A 341 -28.27 -22.71 16.85
C PHE A 341 -28.80 -22.38 18.26
N SER A 342 -27.94 -21.79 19.05
CA SER A 342 -28.21 -21.48 20.44
C SER A 342 -28.05 -20.00 20.74
N PRO A 343 -28.60 -19.48 21.83
CA PRO A 343 -28.44 -18.11 22.25
C PRO A 343 -26.98 -17.66 22.44
N SER A 344 -26.04 -18.60 22.62
CA SER A 344 -24.61 -18.32 22.69
C SER A 344 -23.98 -17.84 21.38
N CYS A 345 -24.68 -18.04 20.23
CA CYS A 345 -24.23 -17.53 18.93
C CYS A 345 -24.56 -16.06 18.71
N TYR A 346 -25.40 -15.46 19.55
CA TYR A 346 -25.84 -14.09 19.37
C TYR A 346 -24.81 -13.09 19.91
N GLY A 347 -24.69 -11.98 19.19
CA GLY A 347 -23.89 -10.84 19.61
C GLY A 347 -24.73 -9.65 20.03
N SER A 348 -24.07 -8.52 20.21
CA SER A 348 -24.73 -7.29 20.62
C SER A 348 -24.17 -6.05 19.93
N LEU A 349 -25.02 -5.04 19.74
CA LEU A 349 -24.68 -3.72 19.23
C LEU A 349 -25.24 -2.64 20.14
N LYS A 350 -24.58 -1.48 20.13
CA LYS A 350 -25.06 -0.29 20.83
C LYS A 350 -26.27 0.31 20.14
N ASP A 351 -26.18 0.50 18.82
CA ASP A 351 -27.29 1.10 18.06
C ASP A 351 -27.25 0.71 16.59
N VAL A 352 -28.38 0.90 15.91
CA VAL A 352 -28.54 0.70 14.46
C VAL A 352 -29.33 1.88 13.92
N CYS A 353 -28.81 2.56 12.92
CA CYS A 353 -29.52 3.65 12.25
C CYS A 353 -29.43 3.53 10.73
N THR A 354 -30.27 4.29 10.02
CA THR A 354 -30.25 4.33 8.56
C THR A 354 -29.56 5.60 8.08
N VAL A 355 -28.72 5.44 7.06
CA VAL A 355 -28.03 6.55 6.42
C VAL A 355 -28.26 6.45 4.91
N SER A 356 -28.68 7.55 4.30
CA SER A 356 -28.98 7.58 2.88
C SER A 356 -28.04 8.50 2.14
N PHE A 357 -27.35 7.95 1.15
CA PHE A 357 -26.52 8.67 0.20
C PHE A 357 -27.03 8.36 -1.21
N ALA A 358 -27.99 9.14 -1.68
CA ALA A 358 -28.60 8.87 -2.99
C ALA A 358 -27.57 8.53 -4.09
N PRO A 359 -27.76 7.45 -4.86
CA PRO A 359 -28.92 6.58 -4.90
C PRO A 359 -28.91 5.40 -3.92
N LYS A 360 -27.89 5.28 -3.05
CA LYS A 360 -27.70 4.13 -2.15
C LYS A 360 -28.21 4.42 -0.75
N HIS A 361 -28.73 3.34 -0.11
CA HIS A 361 -29.19 3.33 1.27
C HIS A 361 -28.34 2.35 2.08
N PHE A 362 -28.03 2.71 3.31
CA PHE A 362 -27.19 1.93 4.21
C PHE A 362 -27.84 1.78 5.58
N VAL A 363 -27.63 0.62 6.17
CA VAL A 363 -27.85 0.38 7.59
C VAL A 363 -26.49 0.57 8.28
N HIS A 364 -26.39 1.53 9.18
CA HIS A 364 -25.22 1.81 9.96
C HIS A 364 -25.31 1.09 11.30
N LEU A 365 -24.38 0.16 11.52
CA LEU A 365 -24.26 -0.61 12.74
C LEU A 365 -23.24 0.05 13.65
N ILE A 366 -23.67 0.48 14.82
CA ILE A 366 -22.83 1.19 15.79
C ILE A 366 -22.39 0.19 16.88
N PRO A 367 -21.09 -0.12 16.99
CA PRO A 367 -20.58 -1.07 17.98
C PRO A 367 -20.54 -0.46 19.39
N ASN A 368 -20.35 -1.33 20.37
CA ASN A 368 -20.08 -0.93 21.75
C ASN A 368 -18.67 -0.32 21.87
N ASP A 369 -17.68 -1.02 21.27
CA ASP A 369 -16.29 -0.59 21.18
C ASP A 369 -15.91 -0.30 19.73
N THR A 370 -15.08 0.72 19.51
CA THR A 370 -14.77 1.24 18.18
C THR A 370 -13.42 0.77 17.69
N PHE A 371 -13.26 -0.51 17.35
CA PHE A 371 -12.07 -0.98 16.65
C PHE A 371 -12.36 -1.41 15.18
N ILE A 372 -13.61 -1.24 14.73
CA ILE A 372 -14.02 -1.41 13.33
C ILE A 372 -14.68 -0.13 12.85
N CYS A 373 -14.31 0.31 11.67
CA CYS A 373 -14.91 1.47 11.03
C CYS A 373 -15.18 1.23 9.55
N SER A 374 -16.04 2.06 8.97
CA SER A 374 -16.30 2.10 7.53
C SER A 374 -15.84 3.42 6.95
N LEU A 375 -15.01 3.36 5.92
CA LEU A 375 -14.66 4.50 5.11
C LEU A 375 -15.53 4.51 3.84
N MET A 376 -16.46 5.45 3.79
CA MET A 376 -17.16 5.76 2.54
C MET A 376 -16.22 6.57 1.65
N LEU A 377 -15.64 5.90 0.65
CA LEU A 377 -14.66 6.49 -0.26
C LEU A 377 -15.34 6.92 -1.57
N CYS A 378 -15.31 8.21 -1.83
CA CYS A 378 -15.94 8.84 -2.98
C CYS A 378 -14.92 9.22 -4.05
N ASN A 379 -15.24 9.02 -5.31
CA ASN A 379 -14.53 9.63 -6.45
C ASN A 379 -15.49 9.77 -7.65
N ARG A 380 -15.21 10.74 -8.50
CA ARG A 380 -16.03 11.05 -9.68
C ARG A 380 -15.93 9.98 -10.76
N SER A 381 -14.74 9.43 -10.98
CA SER A 381 -14.43 8.42 -12.00
C SER A 381 -14.17 7.06 -11.36
N GLU A 382 -14.59 6.01 -12.03
CA GLU A 382 -14.33 4.63 -11.58
C GLU A 382 -12.83 4.30 -11.60
N THR A 383 -12.13 4.68 -12.68
CA THR A 383 -10.69 4.43 -12.82
C THR A 383 -9.87 5.12 -11.72
N THR A 384 -10.18 6.39 -11.45
CA THR A 384 -9.50 7.14 -10.37
C THR A 384 -9.93 6.66 -9.00
N TRP A 385 -11.14 6.11 -8.85
CA TRP A 385 -11.60 5.51 -7.60
C TRP A 385 -10.80 4.24 -7.27
N ASP A 386 -10.58 3.36 -8.25
CA ASP A 386 -9.81 2.12 -8.06
C ASP A 386 -8.35 2.42 -7.67
N GLU A 387 -7.74 3.45 -8.27
CA GLU A 387 -6.40 3.90 -7.89
C GLU A 387 -6.40 4.48 -6.47
N LEU A 388 -7.36 5.35 -6.15
CA LEU A 388 -7.49 5.95 -4.82
C LEU A 388 -7.69 4.90 -3.72
N LYS A 389 -8.49 3.87 -3.98
CA LYS A 389 -8.67 2.73 -3.06
C LYS A 389 -7.32 2.07 -2.73
N ARG A 390 -6.52 1.76 -3.75
CA ARG A 390 -5.20 1.12 -3.57
C ARG A 390 -4.24 2.03 -2.79
N VAL A 391 -4.29 3.33 -3.05
CA VAL A 391 -3.45 4.30 -2.33
C VAL A 391 -3.87 4.40 -0.87
N TYR A 392 -5.18 4.39 -0.59
CA TYR A 392 -5.69 4.33 0.78
C TYR A 392 -5.22 3.05 1.50
N GLU A 393 -5.38 1.88 0.86
CA GLU A 393 -4.91 0.60 1.42
C GLU A 393 -3.40 0.61 1.69
N THR A 394 -2.61 1.25 0.80
CA THR A 394 -1.17 1.47 1.03
C THR A 394 -0.93 2.36 2.25
N ALA A 395 -1.64 3.48 2.37
CA ALA A 395 -1.48 4.41 3.48
C ALA A 395 -1.88 3.77 4.82
N GLU A 396 -2.98 3.01 4.85
CA GLU A 396 -3.40 2.26 6.03
C GLU A 396 -2.33 1.24 6.45
N HIS A 397 -1.80 0.47 5.50
CA HIS A 397 -0.76 -0.52 5.79
C HIS A 397 0.56 0.13 6.27
N VAL A 398 0.96 1.26 5.68
CA VAL A 398 2.13 2.02 6.15
C VAL A 398 1.93 2.51 7.59
N LEU A 399 0.75 3.01 7.95
CA LEU A 399 0.45 3.37 9.34
C LEU A 399 0.54 2.17 10.29
N GLN A 400 0.08 0.98 9.87
CA GLN A 400 0.22 -0.26 10.63
C GLN A 400 1.69 -0.68 10.82
N LEU A 401 2.53 -0.51 9.79
CA LEU A 401 3.97 -0.75 9.88
C LEU A 401 4.63 0.26 10.84
N THR A 402 4.19 1.51 10.81
CA THR A 402 4.71 2.58 11.67
C THR A 402 4.38 2.36 13.15
N ILE A 403 3.26 1.69 13.50
CA ILE A 403 3.03 1.27 14.90
C ILE A 403 4.11 0.31 15.38
N LYS A 404 4.52 -0.62 14.52
CA LYS A 404 5.54 -1.63 14.89
C LYS A 404 6.92 -1.02 15.01
N GLU A 405 7.21 -0.05 14.15
CA GLU A 405 8.49 0.65 14.08
C GLU A 405 8.22 2.15 13.91
N PRO A 406 8.16 2.95 15.01
CA PRO A 406 7.69 4.33 15.00
C PRO A 406 8.73 5.30 14.44
N LEU A 407 9.13 5.04 13.19
CA LEU A 407 10.13 5.78 12.44
C LEU A 407 9.65 6.08 11.02
N ALA A 408 10.07 7.22 10.51
CA ALA A 408 9.96 7.61 9.11
C ALA A 408 11.31 8.12 8.61
N LEU A 409 11.47 8.22 7.31
CA LEU A 409 12.64 8.82 6.67
C LEU A 409 12.24 10.06 5.89
N LEU A 410 13.18 11.00 5.75
CA LEU A 410 12.98 12.15 4.87
C LEU A 410 12.82 11.67 3.42
N GLY A 411 11.70 12.02 2.81
CA GLY A 411 11.39 11.70 1.42
C GLY A 411 11.92 12.72 0.42
N GLY A 412 11.32 12.74 -0.79
CA GLY A 412 11.68 13.67 -1.83
C GLY A 412 13.10 13.50 -2.38
N GLY A 413 13.67 12.30 -2.30
CA GLY A 413 15.04 11.98 -2.75
C GLY A 413 16.13 12.26 -1.71
N CYS A 414 15.79 12.88 -0.58
CA CYS A 414 16.77 13.28 0.43
C CYS A 414 17.41 12.10 1.15
N SER A 415 16.70 11.04 1.43
CA SER A 415 17.29 9.82 2.04
C SER A 415 18.33 9.19 1.14
N GLU A 416 18.08 9.13 -0.16
CA GLU A 416 18.99 8.57 -1.16
C GLU A 416 20.27 9.39 -1.30
N THR A 417 20.13 10.70 -1.46
CA THR A 417 21.28 11.62 -1.60
C THR A 417 22.09 11.71 -0.31
N HIS A 418 21.41 11.65 0.85
CA HIS A 418 22.06 11.62 2.15
C HIS A 418 22.87 10.33 2.37
N LEU A 419 22.29 9.17 2.05
CA LEU A 419 23.03 7.89 2.11
C LEU A 419 24.23 7.90 1.17
N ALA A 420 24.09 8.43 -0.04
CA ALA A 420 25.21 8.56 -0.98
C ALA A 420 26.34 9.44 -0.40
N SER A 421 26.00 10.57 0.23
CA SER A 421 26.98 11.45 0.89
C SER A 421 27.64 10.76 2.08
N TYR A 422 26.86 10.03 2.90
CA TYR A 422 27.37 9.24 4.02
C TYR A 422 28.38 8.16 3.57
N ILE A 423 28.02 7.40 2.53
CA ILE A 423 28.90 6.36 1.98
C ILE A 423 30.20 6.97 1.47
N ARG A 424 30.14 8.08 0.72
CA ARG A 424 31.35 8.77 0.24
C ARG A 424 32.26 9.20 1.39
N HIS A 425 31.67 9.80 2.42
CA HIS A 425 32.41 10.21 3.60
C HIS A 425 33.10 9.02 4.31
N LYS A 426 32.34 7.94 4.53
CA LYS A 426 32.85 6.71 5.14
C LYS A 426 33.93 6.04 4.29
N SER A 427 33.71 5.95 2.98
CA SER A 427 34.64 5.31 2.03
C SER A 427 36.02 6.02 1.96
N CYS A 428 36.01 7.36 2.09
CA CYS A 428 37.27 8.12 2.15
C CYS A 428 38.04 7.90 3.47
N ASN A 429 37.37 7.58 4.56
CA ASN A 429 37.94 7.45 5.90
C ASN A 429 38.08 6.00 6.38
N LEU A 430 37.84 5.02 5.51
CA LEU A 430 37.94 3.61 5.89
C LEU A 430 39.40 3.20 6.16
N PRO A 431 39.71 2.58 7.31
CA PRO A 431 41.03 2.09 7.60
C PRO A 431 41.43 0.94 6.66
N ALA A 432 42.70 0.89 6.27
CA ALA A 432 43.24 -0.13 5.37
C ALA A 432 43.00 -1.58 5.88
N SER A 433 42.90 -1.77 7.20
CA SER A 433 42.55 -3.06 7.83
C SER A 433 41.14 -3.55 7.45
N SER A 434 40.16 -2.65 7.40
CA SER A 434 38.79 -2.99 7.02
C SER A 434 38.68 -3.38 5.55
N ILE A 435 39.42 -2.71 4.68
CA ILE A 435 39.49 -3.01 3.24
C ILE A 435 40.14 -4.38 3.00
N LYS A 436 41.20 -4.71 3.74
CA LYS A 436 41.83 -6.04 3.69
C LYS A 436 40.86 -7.13 4.16
N ALA A 437 39.98 -6.86 5.14
CA ALA A 437 38.99 -7.83 5.61
C ALA A 437 37.94 -8.15 4.54
N ILE A 438 37.65 -7.24 3.62
CA ILE A 438 36.73 -7.43 2.49
C ILE A 438 37.43 -8.16 1.32
N ASP A 439 38.80 -8.30 1.37
CA ASP A 439 39.61 -8.90 0.31
C ASP A 439 39.51 -8.15 -1.02
N CYS A 440 39.70 -6.84 -0.97
CA CYS A 440 39.72 -5.98 -2.15
C CYS A 440 40.81 -4.89 -2.05
N SER A 441 41.14 -4.23 -3.17
CA SER A 441 41.99 -3.06 -3.18
C SER A 441 41.22 -1.79 -2.83
N GLN A 442 41.94 -0.75 -2.35
CA GLN A 442 41.37 0.57 -2.07
C GLN A 442 40.65 1.14 -3.31
N THR A 443 41.25 1.00 -4.49
CA THR A 443 40.71 1.49 -5.75
C THR A 443 39.43 0.76 -6.13
N GLN A 444 39.39 -0.58 -6.00
CA GLN A 444 38.20 -1.38 -6.24
C GLN A 444 37.07 -0.96 -5.31
N PHE A 445 37.36 -0.80 -4.01
CA PHE A 445 36.38 -0.35 -3.03
C PHE A 445 35.79 1.01 -3.40
N GLN A 446 36.62 1.99 -3.75
CA GLN A 446 36.19 3.33 -4.13
C GLN A 446 35.34 3.34 -5.41
N LEU A 447 35.72 2.56 -6.44
CA LEU A 447 34.95 2.46 -7.68
C LEU A 447 33.56 1.86 -7.45
N VAL A 448 33.46 0.79 -6.65
CA VAL A 448 32.15 0.16 -6.32
C VAL A 448 31.34 1.08 -5.43
N ALA A 449 31.96 1.74 -4.45
CA ALA A 449 31.27 2.70 -3.59
C ALA A 449 30.70 3.89 -4.40
N ASP A 450 31.47 4.40 -5.37
CA ASP A 450 30.96 5.46 -6.25
C ASP A 450 29.82 4.99 -7.15
N ALA A 451 29.90 3.78 -7.72
CA ALA A 451 28.82 3.18 -8.49
C ALA A 451 27.55 2.98 -7.66
N PHE A 452 27.70 2.55 -6.40
CA PHE A 452 26.58 2.42 -5.45
C PHE A 452 25.95 3.79 -5.15
N CYS A 453 26.75 4.81 -4.87
CA CYS A 453 26.29 6.18 -4.63
C CYS A 453 25.56 6.74 -5.85
N ARG A 454 26.09 6.55 -7.06
CA ARG A 454 25.42 6.96 -8.31
C ARG A 454 24.07 6.27 -8.49
N SER A 455 23.94 5.02 -8.04
CA SER A 455 22.66 4.29 -8.11
C SER A 455 21.61 4.88 -7.17
N LEU A 456 21.99 5.27 -5.95
CA LEU A 456 21.12 5.99 -5.03
C LEU A 456 20.73 7.37 -5.59
N GLU A 457 21.68 8.12 -6.10
CA GLU A 457 21.45 9.44 -6.72
C GLU A 457 20.54 9.33 -7.96
N SER A 458 20.63 8.23 -8.73
CA SER A 458 19.76 7.95 -9.88
C SER A 458 18.28 7.83 -9.49
N VAL A 459 17.99 7.32 -8.27
CA VAL A 459 16.62 7.29 -7.75
C VAL A 459 16.13 8.70 -7.48
N ALA A 460 16.92 9.53 -6.80
CA ALA A 460 16.57 10.93 -6.56
C ALA A 460 16.37 11.70 -7.89
N CYS A 461 17.25 11.47 -8.88
CA CYS A 461 17.12 12.04 -10.22
C CYS A 461 15.83 11.64 -10.95
N SER A 462 15.27 10.48 -10.62
CA SER A 462 14.03 10.01 -11.23
C SER A 462 12.77 10.80 -10.80
N LEU A 463 12.90 11.68 -9.82
CA LEU A 463 11.83 12.63 -9.43
C LEU A 463 11.70 13.80 -10.42
N ASN A 464 12.72 14.05 -11.23
CA ASN A 464 12.71 15.09 -12.23
C ASN A 464 12.16 14.57 -13.56
N HIS A 465 11.05 15.15 -14.02
CA HIS A 465 10.37 14.79 -15.27
C HIS A 465 10.37 15.91 -16.30
N ASP A 466 10.95 17.07 -15.97
CA ASP A 466 10.88 18.29 -16.76
C ASP A 466 12.22 18.75 -17.32
N ASP A 467 13.19 17.83 -17.47
CA ASP A 467 14.55 18.10 -17.96
C ASP A 467 15.31 19.21 -17.20
N GLY A 468 14.88 19.55 -15.99
CA GLY A 468 15.58 20.46 -15.09
C GLY A 468 16.77 19.80 -14.40
N ASP A 469 17.49 20.57 -13.61
CA ASP A 469 18.63 20.09 -12.83
C ASP A 469 18.20 19.70 -11.41
N ILE A 470 18.95 18.76 -10.81
CA ILE A 470 18.83 18.44 -9.40
C ILE A 470 20.14 18.84 -8.71
N PHE A 471 20.01 19.71 -7.72
CA PHE A 471 21.10 20.09 -6.84
C PHE A 471 21.03 19.28 -5.55
N THR A 472 22.17 18.83 -5.10
CA THR A 472 22.31 18.20 -3.78
C THR A 472 23.40 18.90 -2.99
N ASP A 473 23.20 18.98 -1.68
CA ASP A 473 24.25 19.40 -0.76
C ASP A 473 25.13 18.20 -0.40
N MET A 474 26.45 18.35 -0.58
CA MET A 474 27.44 17.32 -0.33
C MET A 474 27.61 16.98 1.17
N VAL A 475 27.19 17.88 2.06
CA VAL A 475 27.36 17.71 3.51
C VAL A 475 26.16 17.03 4.14
N TYR A 476 24.96 17.55 3.87
CA TYR A 476 23.72 17.08 4.49
C TYR A 476 22.88 16.17 3.57
N GLY A 477 23.21 16.11 2.27
CA GLY A 477 22.53 15.27 1.29
C GLY A 477 21.12 15.71 0.91
N HIS A 478 20.71 16.91 1.28
CA HIS A 478 19.43 17.46 0.82
C HIS A 478 19.42 17.69 -0.68
N CYS A 479 18.26 17.59 -1.33
CA CYS A 479 18.12 17.78 -2.76
C CYS A 479 17.04 18.78 -3.14
N TRP A 480 17.29 19.51 -4.23
CA TRP A 480 16.41 20.56 -4.78
C TRP A 480 16.24 20.35 -6.27
N LEU A 481 14.98 20.39 -6.71
CA LEU A 481 14.61 20.34 -8.12
C LEU A 481 14.63 21.75 -8.68
N VAL A 482 15.39 21.97 -9.76
CA VAL A 482 15.44 23.23 -10.49
C VAL A 482 14.74 23.04 -11.84
N PRO A 483 13.64 23.74 -12.13
CA PRO A 483 12.91 23.59 -13.39
C PRO A 483 13.77 23.96 -14.60
N SER A 484 13.52 23.29 -15.75
CA SER A 484 14.13 23.65 -17.03
C SER A 484 13.74 25.08 -17.42
N GLY A 485 14.71 25.86 -17.88
CA GLY A 485 14.48 27.27 -18.28
C GLY A 485 14.69 28.30 -17.18
N PHE A 486 15.12 27.88 -16.00
CA PHE A 486 15.54 28.80 -14.95
C PHE A 486 16.92 29.38 -15.28
N SER A 487 16.93 30.47 -16.05
CA SER A 487 18.15 31.05 -16.63
C SER A 487 18.75 32.21 -15.85
N SER A 488 18.11 32.69 -14.76
CA SER A 488 18.62 33.83 -14.00
C SER A 488 18.96 33.45 -12.55
N VAL A 489 20.22 33.57 -12.22
CA VAL A 489 20.82 33.31 -10.89
C VAL A 489 20.32 34.28 -9.80
N SER A 490 19.45 35.24 -10.14
CA SER A 490 19.02 36.30 -9.22
C SER A 490 18.09 35.85 -8.07
N ASN A 491 17.46 34.66 -8.17
CA ASN A 491 16.48 34.18 -7.18
C ASN A 491 16.77 32.77 -6.66
N TRP A 492 18.06 32.41 -6.55
CA TRP A 492 18.46 31.12 -5.97
C TRP A 492 17.94 30.91 -4.53
N SER A 493 17.82 31.99 -3.75
CA SER A 493 17.27 31.93 -2.40
C SER A 493 15.82 31.43 -2.37
N ASP A 494 15.01 31.78 -3.36
CA ASP A 494 13.60 31.37 -3.43
C ASP A 494 13.44 29.89 -3.86
N LEU A 495 14.32 29.42 -4.76
CA LEU A 495 14.40 28.01 -5.17
C LEU A 495 14.91 27.11 -4.05
N MET A 496 15.89 27.58 -3.30
CA MET A 496 16.56 26.82 -2.27
C MET A 496 15.91 26.91 -0.90
N SER A 497 14.85 27.71 -0.77
CA SER A 497 14.08 27.78 0.47
C SER A 497 13.38 26.46 0.81
N LYS A 498 13.22 25.56 -0.18
CA LYS A 498 12.47 24.31 -0.02
C LYS A 498 13.26 23.12 -0.55
N CYS A 499 13.77 22.31 0.35
CA CYS A 499 14.29 21.00 0.03
C CYS A 499 13.15 20.05 -0.41
N GLY A 500 13.44 19.01 -1.18
CA GLY A 500 12.49 17.97 -1.56
C GLY A 500 11.80 17.28 -0.38
N CYS A 501 12.44 17.27 0.79
CA CYS A 501 11.82 16.77 2.03
C CYS A 501 10.92 17.80 2.76
N GLY A 502 10.91 19.06 2.34
CA GLY A 502 10.16 20.14 2.98
C GLY A 502 10.85 20.82 4.17
N ILE A 503 12.06 20.40 4.54
CA ILE A 503 12.83 21.08 5.59
C ILE A 503 13.46 22.35 5.03
N ASN A 504 13.20 23.48 5.70
CA ASN A 504 13.93 24.71 5.46
C ASN A 504 15.26 24.64 6.21
N SER A 505 16.36 24.46 5.49
CA SER A 505 17.68 24.43 6.12
C SER A 505 18.31 25.82 6.10
N ASN A 506 18.57 26.39 7.29
CA ASN A 506 19.49 27.53 7.45
C ASN A 506 20.91 27.04 7.24
N THR A 507 21.37 27.04 5.99
CA THR A 507 22.69 26.53 5.67
C THR A 507 23.55 27.65 5.13
N GLN A 508 24.42 28.19 5.98
CA GLN A 508 25.35 29.28 5.63
C GLN A 508 26.49 28.83 4.73
N ASN A 509 26.78 27.52 4.67
CA ASN A 509 27.94 26.98 3.90
C ASN A 509 27.57 25.65 3.25
N LEU A 510 26.76 25.67 2.18
CA LEU A 510 26.42 24.48 1.41
C LEU A 510 27.39 24.26 0.25
N ASN A 511 27.92 23.03 0.16
CA ASN A 511 28.70 22.58 -0.97
C ASN A 511 27.77 21.87 -1.97
N TRP A 512 27.40 22.56 -3.02
CA TRP A 512 26.45 22.08 -4.02
C TRP A 512 27.08 21.19 -5.07
N LYS A 513 26.35 20.15 -5.49
CA LYS A 513 26.66 19.32 -6.65
C LYS A 513 25.40 19.20 -7.51
N VAL A 514 25.55 19.30 -8.82
CA VAL A 514 24.50 18.97 -9.80
C VAL A 514 24.54 17.48 -10.07
N LEU A 515 23.43 16.76 -9.85
CA LEU A 515 23.38 15.30 -9.97
C LEU A 515 23.36 14.81 -11.43
N GLN A 516 22.79 15.57 -12.36
CA GLN A 516 22.58 15.14 -13.75
C GLN A 516 23.54 15.78 -14.76
N SER A 517 24.58 16.47 -14.33
CA SER A 517 25.50 17.06 -15.28
C SER A 517 26.30 16.00 -16.05
N ARG A 518 26.12 15.97 -17.37
CA ARG A 518 26.96 15.20 -18.31
C ARG A 518 28.41 15.71 -18.35
N PHE A 519 28.64 16.89 -17.86
CA PHE A 519 29.92 17.53 -17.73
C PHE A 519 30.27 17.57 -16.25
N GLY A 520 31.46 17.12 -15.85
CA GLY A 520 31.93 17.19 -14.47
C GLY A 520 31.69 18.59 -13.90
N SER A 521 30.72 18.70 -13.00
CA SER A 521 30.23 20.00 -12.54
C SER A 521 31.25 20.69 -11.65
N PRO A 522 31.52 21.96 -11.84
CA PRO A 522 32.27 22.74 -10.85
C PRO A 522 31.43 22.82 -9.56
N LEU A 523 32.09 22.64 -8.42
CA LEU A 523 31.56 22.94 -7.11
C LEU A 523 31.09 24.41 -7.09
N LEU A 524 29.79 24.65 -7.04
CA LEU A 524 29.26 25.98 -6.82
C LEU A 524 29.38 26.29 -5.33
N GLN A 525 30.40 27.03 -4.95
CA GLN A 525 30.42 27.68 -3.65
C GLN A 525 29.56 28.93 -3.73
N SER A 526 28.43 28.94 -3.12
CA SER A 526 27.62 30.15 -2.97
C SER A 526 27.42 30.45 -1.48
N CYS A 527 27.80 31.64 -1.07
CA CYS A 527 27.39 32.23 0.19
C CYS A 527 25.92 32.68 0.05
N LEU A 528 24.98 31.89 0.46
CA LEU A 528 23.57 32.25 0.47
C LEU A 528 23.23 33.00 1.76
N LYS A 529 22.56 34.14 1.63
CA LYS A 529 21.93 34.80 2.77
C LYS A 529 20.76 33.98 3.24
N GLU A 530 20.59 33.88 4.57
CA GLU A 530 19.50 33.13 5.21
C GLU A 530 18.15 33.50 4.62
N PRO A 531 17.36 32.55 4.10
CA PRO A 531 15.98 32.80 3.75
C PRO A 531 15.15 32.92 5.05
N PRO A 532 14.08 33.73 5.05
CA PRO A 532 13.19 33.84 6.19
C PRO A 532 12.51 32.48 6.46
N VAL A 533 12.59 32.02 7.69
CA VAL A 533 11.91 30.80 8.16
C VAL A 533 10.41 31.02 8.05
N LYS A 534 9.74 30.34 7.12
CA LYS A 534 8.28 30.18 7.11
C LYS A 534 7.97 28.70 7.30
N ALA A 535 7.41 28.40 8.47
CA ALA A 535 7.16 27.07 9.00
C ALA A 535 5.83 26.43 8.51
N ASP A 536 5.36 26.71 7.30
CA ASP A 536 4.00 26.32 6.86
C ASP A 536 3.94 25.19 5.82
N GLU A 537 5.00 24.42 5.61
CA GLU A 537 4.93 23.30 4.66
C GLU A 537 5.21 21.96 5.34
N PHE A 538 4.30 21.01 5.09
CA PHE A 538 4.39 19.65 5.60
C PHE A 538 5.65 18.94 5.07
N LEU A 539 6.31 18.17 5.93
CA LEU A 539 7.42 17.30 5.55
C LEU A 539 6.97 16.24 4.55
N THR A 540 7.82 15.92 3.60
CA THR A 540 7.68 14.73 2.76
C THR A 540 8.39 13.58 3.48
N LEU A 541 7.65 12.53 3.83
CA LEU A 541 8.14 11.40 4.61
C LEU A 541 7.91 10.08 3.87
N ASP A 542 8.89 9.19 3.95
CA ASP A 542 8.82 7.81 3.48
C ASP A 542 8.70 6.84 4.66
N CYS A 543 8.02 5.72 4.45
CA CYS A 543 7.93 4.64 5.44
C CYS A 543 9.31 4.04 5.71
N PHE A 544 9.78 4.09 6.95
CA PHE A 544 11.09 3.57 7.35
C PHE A 544 11.24 2.08 7.01
N ALA A 545 10.32 1.24 7.51
CA ALA A 545 10.36 -0.20 7.30
C ALA A 545 10.35 -0.60 5.81
N ALA A 546 9.48 0.05 5.01
CA ALA A 546 9.38 -0.21 3.58
C ALA A 546 10.65 0.23 2.83
N LYS A 547 11.22 1.39 3.20
CA LYS A 547 12.41 1.94 2.55
C LYS A 547 13.66 1.12 2.86
N CYS A 548 13.87 0.75 4.12
CA CYS A 548 15.00 -0.09 4.54
C CYS A 548 14.92 -1.48 3.88
N SER A 549 13.75 -2.11 3.90
CA SER A 549 13.56 -3.38 3.21
C SER A 549 13.73 -3.25 1.69
N GLY A 550 13.24 -2.16 1.09
CA GLY A 550 13.42 -1.90 -0.34
C GLY A 550 14.88 -1.72 -0.74
N LEU A 551 15.68 -1.03 0.07
CA LEU A 551 17.13 -0.91 -0.12
C LEU A 551 17.80 -2.29 -0.07
N GLN A 552 17.48 -3.10 0.93
CA GLN A 552 18.02 -4.44 1.08
C GLN A 552 17.67 -5.33 -0.10
N VAL A 553 16.40 -5.39 -0.48
CA VAL A 553 15.90 -6.20 -1.61
C VAL A 553 16.56 -5.76 -2.92
N ALA A 554 16.73 -4.46 -3.16
CA ALA A 554 17.36 -3.94 -4.37
C ALA A 554 18.83 -4.40 -4.48
N VAL A 555 19.60 -4.28 -3.39
CA VAL A 555 21.02 -4.67 -3.39
C VAL A 555 21.20 -6.18 -3.46
N GLU A 556 20.41 -6.94 -2.68
CA GLU A 556 20.49 -8.41 -2.70
C GLU A 556 20.07 -8.98 -4.05
N THR A 557 19.03 -8.42 -4.68
CA THR A 557 18.59 -8.85 -6.03
C THR A 557 19.62 -8.49 -7.09
N ALA A 558 20.23 -7.30 -7.02
CA ALA A 558 21.32 -6.91 -7.92
C ALA A 558 22.52 -7.85 -7.76
N ASN A 559 22.91 -8.16 -6.53
CA ASN A 559 23.98 -9.11 -6.25
C ASN A 559 23.68 -10.53 -6.77
N LEU A 560 22.43 -11.01 -6.60
CA LEU A 560 22.01 -12.29 -7.13
C LEU A 560 22.12 -12.33 -8.67
N ILE A 561 21.70 -11.27 -9.32
CA ILE A 561 21.75 -11.16 -10.79
C ILE A 561 23.20 -11.08 -11.28
N LEU A 562 24.08 -10.35 -10.57
CA LEU A 562 25.51 -10.27 -10.90
C LEU A 562 26.25 -11.62 -10.74
N ASP A 563 25.77 -12.49 -9.85
CA ASP A 563 26.37 -13.81 -9.58
C ASP A 563 25.88 -14.89 -10.54
N LEU A 564 24.95 -14.58 -11.45
CA LEU A 564 24.43 -15.53 -12.43
C LEU A 564 25.49 -15.85 -13.49
N SER A 565 26.04 -17.07 -13.44
CA SER A 565 26.98 -17.57 -14.45
C SER A 565 26.29 -18.10 -15.70
N CYS A 566 25.07 -18.65 -15.55
CA CYS A 566 24.31 -19.20 -16.66
C CYS A 566 22.80 -19.21 -16.40
N ILE A 567 22.05 -19.26 -17.48
CA ILE A 567 20.60 -19.53 -17.48
C ILE A 567 20.38 -20.85 -18.19
N ILE A 568 19.56 -21.71 -17.59
CA ILE A 568 19.08 -22.95 -18.20
C ILE A 568 17.59 -22.78 -18.47
N GLU A 569 17.19 -22.79 -19.72
CA GLU A 569 15.81 -22.65 -20.15
C GLU A 569 15.26 -24.00 -20.60
N ASP A 570 14.23 -24.49 -19.92
CA ASP A 570 13.49 -25.67 -20.37
C ASP A 570 12.55 -25.26 -21.51
N GLN A 571 12.71 -25.91 -22.67
CA GLN A 571 11.92 -25.65 -23.86
C GLN A 571 10.69 -26.57 -24.02
N ASN A 572 10.35 -27.36 -22.98
CA ASN A 572 9.23 -28.31 -23.02
C ASN A 572 7.97 -27.76 -22.34
#